data_583d9621876141494f9b2473e26b6290
#
_entry.id   583d9621876141494f9b2473e26b6290
#
_cell.length_a   1.000
_cell.length_b   1.000
_cell.length_c   1.000
_cell.angle_alpha   90.00
_cell.angle_beta   90.00
_cell.angle_gamma   90.00
#
_symmetry.space_group_name_H-M   'P 1'
#
loop_
_entity.id
_entity.type
_entity.pdbx_description
1 polymer ?
#
loop_
_entity_poly.entity_id
_entity_poly.type
_entity_poly.pdbx_seq_one_letter_code
_entity_poly.pdbx_strand_id
1 'polypeptide(L)'
;MKKIIVTKKNELEEEINSGAMIRLAGVSKNLSNATNIHMAIATIPKDRCSTTHFHTNCESAIYVLSGKGLFLHGNNLEIEEEISQGDFIFVPEGALHQPINTGDKVLELIVARNTPIEIVE
;
A
#
# COMPACT_ATOMS: atom_id res chain seq x y z
N MET A 1 -14.57 4.86 -27.85
CA MET A 1 -15.19 5.46 -26.66
C MET A 1 -14.40 5.05 -25.42
N LYS A 2 -14.10 6.04 -24.60
CA LYS A 2 -13.43 5.76 -23.31
C LYS A 2 -14.48 5.39 -22.29
N LYS A 3 -14.30 4.26 -21.63
CA LYS A 3 -15.27 3.74 -20.67
C LYS A 3 -14.76 3.92 -19.23
N ILE A 4 -15.69 4.25 -18.35
CA ILE A 4 -15.47 4.20 -16.91
C ILE A 4 -15.60 2.74 -16.48
N ILE A 5 -14.68 2.26 -15.65
CA ILE A 5 -14.68 0.89 -15.15
C ILE A 5 -14.90 0.93 -13.65
N VAL A 6 -15.91 0.19 -13.18
CA VAL A 6 -16.19 0.01 -11.77
C VAL A 6 -15.85 -1.44 -11.40
N THR A 7 -14.85 -1.61 -10.57
CA THR A 7 -14.48 -2.94 -10.06
C THR A 7 -15.16 -3.13 -8.71
N LYS A 8 -16.04 -4.12 -8.61
CA LYS A 8 -16.81 -4.37 -7.41
C LYS A 8 -15.96 -5.04 -6.33
N LYS A 9 -16.39 -4.92 -5.08
CA LYS A 9 -15.68 -5.46 -3.93
C LYS A 9 -15.30 -6.94 -4.08
N ASN A 10 -16.16 -7.74 -4.70
CA ASN A 10 -15.92 -9.18 -4.90
C ASN A 10 -15.10 -9.49 -6.17
N GLU A 11 -14.65 -8.47 -6.87
CA GLU A 11 -13.86 -8.60 -8.11
C GLU A 11 -12.42 -8.12 -7.94
N LEU A 12 -12.04 -7.69 -6.74
CA LEU A 12 -10.68 -7.22 -6.47
C LEU A 12 -9.68 -8.35 -6.70
N GLU A 13 -8.49 -7.96 -7.16
CA GLU A 13 -7.45 -8.91 -7.55
C GLU A 13 -6.33 -8.97 -6.51
N GLU A 14 -6.08 -10.17 -5.96
CA GLU A 14 -4.98 -10.36 -5.02
C GLU A 14 -3.65 -10.26 -5.75
N GLU A 15 -2.74 -9.48 -5.19
CA GLU A 15 -1.40 -9.29 -5.71
C GLU A 15 -0.38 -10.04 -4.86
N ILE A 16 0.89 -10.06 -5.32
CA ILE A 16 1.97 -10.69 -4.57
C ILE A 16 2.10 -10.03 -3.20
N ASN A 17 2.11 -10.87 -2.16
CA ASN A 17 2.18 -10.41 -0.78
C ASN A 17 3.57 -9.83 -0.45
N SER A 18 3.59 -8.88 0.48
CA SER A 18 4.81 -8.33 1.05
C SER A 18 4.85 -8.73 2.52
N GLY A 19 5.59 -9.78 2.85
CA GLY A 19 5.55 -10.35 4.19
C GLY A 19 4.14 -10.81 4.55
N ALA A 20 3.60 -10.33 5.68
CA ALA A 20 2.24 -10.64 6.11
C ALA A 20 1.20 -9.69 5.49
N MET A 21 1.62 -8.67 4.75
CA MET A 21 0.71 -7.73 4.10
C MET A 21 0.08 -8.34 2.86
N ILE A 22 -1.25 -8.33 2.80
CA ILE A 22 -2.04 -8.80 1.66
C ILE A 22 -2.56 -7.58 0.92
N ARG A 23 -2.43 -7.57 -0.41
CA ARG A 23 -2.92 -6.47 -1.24
C ARG A 23 -3.99 -6.95 -2.20
N LEU A 24 -5.09 -6.20 -2.25
CA LEU A 24 -6.20 -6.42 -3.18
C LEU A 24 -6.32 -5.20 -4.08
N ALA A 25 -5.99 -5.35 -5.35
CA ALA A 25 -6.05 -4.26 -6.32
C ALA A 25 -7.47 -4.00 -6.77
N GLY A 26 -7.84 -2.73 -6.84
CA GLY A 26 -9.13 -2.27 -7.37
C GLY A 26 -8.97 -1.49 -8.68
N VAL A 27 -7.84 -0.80 -8.85
CA VAL A 27 -7.45 -0.13 -10.09
C VAL A 27 -6.06 -0.64 -10.47
N SER A 28 -5.96 -1.31 -11.60
CA SER A 28 -4.71 -1.93 -12.04
C SER A 28 -4.67 -2.05 -13.56
N LYS A 29 -3.53 -2.46 -14.08
CA LYS A 29 -3.39 -2.75 -15.50
C LYS A 29 -4.35 -3.86 -15.93
N ASN A 30 -4.45 -4.93 -15.16
CA ASN A 30 -5.32 -6.07 -15.49
C ASN A 30 -6.80 -5.74 -15.38
N LEU A 31 -7.21 -5.12 -14.29
CA LEU A 31 -8.64 -4.85 -14.03
C LEU A 31 -9.18 -3.68 -14.84
N SER A 32 -8.37 -2.65 -15.03
CA SER A 32 -8.84 -1.35 -15.52
C SER A 32 -8.13 -0.89 -16.79
N ASN A 33 -7.11 -1.62 -17.24
CA ASN A 33 -6.21 -1.19 -18.31
C ASN A 33 -5.60 0.19 -18.02
N ALA A 34 -5.30 0.44 -16.74
CA ALA A 34 -4.71 1.69 -16.29
C ALA A 34 -3.29 1.85 -16.84
N THR A 35 -2.95 3.07 -17.23
CA THR A 35 -1.64 3.39 -17.82
C THR A 35 -0.74 4.20 -16.89
N ASN A 36 -1.31 4.92 -15.92
CA ASN A 36 -0.54 5.84 -15.07
C ASN A 36 -0.81 5.71 -13.57
N ILE A 37 -1.81 4.95 -13.17
CA ILE A 37 -2.20 4.85 -11.77
C ILE A 37 -2.50 3.41 -11.38
N HIS A 38 -2.39 3.16 -10.07
CA HIS A 38 -2.75 1.90 -9.44
C HIS A 38 -3.31 2.20 -8.05
N MET A 39 -4.31 1.46 -7.61
CA MET A 39 -4.87 1.64 -6.28
C MET A 39 -5.30 0.30 -5.71
N ALA A 40 -4.92 0.04 -4.46
CA ALA A 40 -5.18 -1.24 -3.79
C ALA A 40 -5.48 -1.01 -2.32
N ILE A 41 -6.16 -1.98 -1.72
CA ILE A 41 -6.30 -2.07 -0.27
C ILE A 41 -5.23 -3.03 0.22
N ALA A 42 -4.44 -2.59 1.20
CA ALA A 42 -3.43 -3.41 1.86
C ALA A 42 -3.88 -3.68 3.29
N THR A 43 -3.78 -4.94 3.72
CA THR A 43 -4.13 -5.34 5.08
C THR A 43 -2.97 -6.02 5.75
N ILE A 44 -2.73 -5.68 7.02
CA ILE A 44 -1.67 -6.28 7.83
C ILE A 44 -2.33 -6.82 9.10
N PRO A 45 -2.24 -8.14 9.36
CA PRO A 45 -2.80 -8.73 10.58
C PRO A 45 -2.14 -8.18 11.84
N LYS A 46 -2.81 -8.32 12.96
CA LYS A 46 -2.30 -7.94 14.27
C LYS A 46 -0.89 -8.53 14.50
N ASP A 47 0.00 -7.73 15.06
CA ASP A 47 1.38 -8.09 15.43
C ASP A 47 2.26 -8.54 14.26
N ARG A 48 1.88 -8.17 13.03
CA ARG A 48 2.62 -8.53 11.82
C ARG A 48 3.07 -7.27 11.07
N CYS A 49 3.87 -7.47 10.06
CA CYS A 49 4.42 -6.37 9.24
C CYS A 49 4.63 -6.82 7.80
N SER A 50 4.85 -5.86 6.92
CA SER A 50 5.35 -6.13 5.58
C SER A 50 6.86 -6.41 5.62
N THR A 51 7.42 -6.84 4.49
CA THR A 51 8.87 -6.83 4.32
C THR A 51 9.36 -5.39 4.17
N THR A 52 10.61 -5.14 4.57
CA THR A 52 11.27 -3.86 4.28
C THR A 52 11.53 -3.76 2.78
N HIS A 53 11.15 -2.63 2.19
CA HIS A 53 11.30 -2.46 0.73
C HIS A 53 11.29 -0.99 0.33
N PHE A 54 11.63 -0.73 -0.92
CA PHE A 54 11.45 0.57 -1.55
C PHE A 54 11.05 0.38 -3.01
N HIS A 55 10.46 1.40 -3.60
CA HIS A 55 10.03 1.40 -4.99
C HIS A 55 10.96 2.30 -5.80
N THR A 56 11.48 1.78 -6.91
CA THR A 56 12.45 2.51 -7.72
C THR A 56 11.84 3.35 -8.84
N ASN A 57 10.54 3.18 -9.11
CA ASN A 57 9.89 3.78 -10.28
C ASN A 57 8.62 4.56 -9.98
N CYS A 58 8.27 4.76 -8.70
CA CYS A 58 7.01 5.44 -8.39
C CYS A 58 6.97 6.09 -7.02
N GLU A 59 6.06 7.03 -6.89
CA GLU A 59 5.61 7.58 -5.62
C GLU A 59 4.34 6.87 -5.18
N SER A 60 4.10 6.81 -3.88
CA SER A 60 2.86 6.27 -3.32
C SER A 60 2.21 7.25 -2.37
N ALA A 61 0.90 7.29 -2.41
CA ALA A 61 0.07 7.96 -1.43
C ALA A 61 -0.71 6.89 -0.67
N ILE A 62 -0.66 6.93 0.64
CA ILE A 62 -1.30 5.95 1.50
C ILE A 62 -2.27 6.66 2.44
N TYR A 63 -3.46 6.09 2.60
CA TYR A 63 -4.44 6.53 3.58
C TYR A 63 -4.70 5.41 4.56
N VAL A 64 -4.65 5.69 5.87
CA VAL A 64 -4.97 4.71 6.89
C VAL A 64 -6.48 4.63 7.05
N LEU A 65 -7.07 3.57 6.51
CA LEU A 65 -8.52 3.38 6.51
C LEU A 65 -9.03 2.91 7.88
N SER A 66 -8.28 2.03 8.55
CA SER A 66 -8.67 1.46 9.85
C SER A 66 -7.44 0.91 10.56
N GLY A 67 -7.45 1.02 11.90
CA GLY A 67 -6.38 0.50 12.73
C GLY A 67 -5.30 1.52 13.05
N LYS A 68 -4.21 1.04 13.62
CA LYS A 68 -3.04 1.86 13.96
C LYS A 68 -1.77 1.03 13.88
N GLY A 69 -0.64 1.71 13.79
CA GLY A 69 0.64 1.04 13.70
C GLY A 69 1.81 1.99 13.74
N LEU A 70 2.96 1.49 13.29
CA LEU A 70 4.17 2.27 13.06
C LEU A 70 4.52 2.20 11.58
N PHE A 71 5.02 3.31 11.06
CA PHE A 71 5.57 3.37 9.72
C PHE A 71 7.05 3.70 9.86
N LEU A 72 7.90 2.72 9.63
CA LEU A 72 9.34 2.88 9.76
C LEU A 72 9.91 3.39 8.44
N HIS A 73 10.84 4.34 8.51
CA HIS A 73 11.52 4.86 7.33
C HIS A 73 12.90 5.40 7.69
N GLY A 74 13.62 5.95 6.71
CA GLY A 74 15.00 6.33 6.84
C GLY A 74 15.92 5.24 6.31
N ASN A 75 17.20 5.56 6.08
CA ASN A 75 18.14 4.64 5.44
C ASN A 75 18.36 3.34 6.22
N ASN A 76 18.13 3.36 7.54
CA ASN A 76 18.26 2.20 8.41
C ASN A 76 16.97 1.93 9.18
N LEU A 77 15.83 2.43 8.70
CA LEU A 77 14.53 2.35 9.37
C LEU A 77 14.57 2.94 10.79
N GLU A 78 15.42 3.92 11.02
CA GLU A 78 15.61 4.55 12.33
C GLU A 78 14.52 5.55 12.71
N ILE A 79 13.72 5.98 11.76
CA ILE A 79 12.62 6.91 12.01
C ILE A 79 11.34 6.10 12.20
N GLU A 80 10.69 6.28 13.34
CA GLU A 80 9.42 5.64 13.66
C GLU A 80 8.32 6.69 13.69
N GLU A 81 7.32 6.53 12.83
CA GLU A 81 6.15 7.40 12.82
C GLU A 81 4.93 6.60 13.26
N GLU A 82 4.22 7.09 14.26
CA GLU A 82 2.93 6.50 14.62
C GLU A 82 1.90 6.87 13.58
N ILE A 83 1.12 5.88 13.14
CA ILE A 83 0.03 6.07 12.18
C ILE A 83 -1.27 5.53 12.77
N SER A 84 -2.38 6.18 12.45
CA SER A 84 -3.72 5.76 12.89
C SER A 84 -4.75 6.17 11.86
N GLN A 85 -5.95 5.65 12.03
CA GLN A 85 -7.08 5.91 11.13
C GLN A 85 -7.19 7.41 10.81
N GLY A 86 -7.28 7.73 9.53
CA GLY A 86 -7.40 9.10 9.04
C GLY A 86 -6.09 9.72 8.60
N ASP A 87 -4.95 9.10 8.90
CA ASP A 87 -3.64 9.66 8.52
C ASP A 87 -3.32 9.41 7.05
N PHE A 88 -2.58 10.33 6.46
CA PHE A 88 -2.03 10.19 5.10
C PHE A 88 -0.52 10.04 5.18
N ILE A 89 0.03 9.20 4.31
CA ILE A 89 1.46 8.97 4.21
C ILE A 89 1.89 9.18 2.76
N PHE A 90 2.95 9.97 2.57
CA PHE A 90 3.59 10.11 1.26
C PHE A 90 4.88 9.31 1.25
N VAL A 91 5.04 8.42 0.27
CA VAL A 91 6.26 7.64 0.10
C VAL A 91 6.93 8.06 -1.21
N PRO A 92 8.03 8.83 -1.14
CA PRO A 92 8.75 9.20 -2.35
C PRO A 92 9.46 8.01 -2.98
N GLU A 93 9.81 8.15 -4.25
CA GLU A 93 10.60 7.16 -4.97
C GLU A 93 11.90 6.88 -4.23
N GLY A 94 12.25 5.60 -4.07
CA GLY A 94 13.49 5.17 -3.44
C GLY A 94 13.51 5.19 -1.92
N ALA A 95 12.44 5.60 -1.26
CA ALA A 95 12.40 5.65 0.21
C ALA A 95 12.17 4.26 0.81
N LEU A 96 13.14 3.80 1.58
CA LEU A 96 13.03 2.54 2.32
C LEU A 96 11.97 2.68 3.40
N HIS A 97 11.07 1.73 3.50
CA HIS A 97 9.96 1.79 4.46
C HIS A 97 9.45 0.41 4.87
N GLN A 98 8.77 0.39 6.01
CA GLN A 98 8.14 -0.84 6.52
C GLN A 98 6.99 -0.48 7.45
N PRO A 99 5.73 -0.75 7.05
CA PRO A 99 4.60 -0.62 7.96
C PRO A 99 4.52 -1.82 8.91
N ILE A 100 4.20 -1.53 10.16
CA ILE A 100 4.05 -2.54 11.22
C ILE A 100 2.71 -2.32 11.90
N ASN A 101 1.93 -3.38 12.08
CA ASN A 101 0.69 -3.30 12.84
C ASN A 101 1.00 -3.50 14.33
N THR A 102 0.85 -2.44 15.12
CA THR A 102 1.05 -2.45 16.56
C THR A 102 -0.27 -2.37 17.33
N GLY A 103 -1.39 -2.36 16.62
CA GLY A 103 -2.71 -2.32 17.22
C GLY A 103 -3.27 -3.70 17.54
N ASP A 104 -4.51 -3.72 17.99
CA ASP A 104 -5.23 -4.95 18.32
C ASP A 104 -6.23 -5.38 17.27
N LYS A 105 -6.26 -4.69 16.14
CA LYS A 105 -7.12 -4.97 14.98
C LYS A 105 -6.25 -5.06 13.74
N VAL A 106 -6.84 -5.55 12.64
CA VAL A 106 -6.21 -5.50 11.32
C VAL A 106 -5.93 -4.03 10.95
N LEU A 107 -4.75 -3.77 10.45
CA LEU A 107 -4.40 -2.46 9.89
C LEU A 107 -4.78 -2.47 8.41
N GLU A 108 -5.65 -1.54 8.02
CA GLU A 108 -6.10 -1.41 6.64
C GLU A 108 -5.61 -0.10 6.04
N LEU A 109 -4.94 -0.19 4.90
CA LEU A 109 -4.38 0.94 4.19
C LEU A 109 -4.94 0.97 2.77
N ILE A 110 -5.20 2.17 2.27
CA ILE A 110 -5.42 2.37 0.84
C ILE A 110 -4.11 2.89 0.26
N VAL A 111 -3.60 2.21 -0.75
CA VAL A 111 -2.32 2.55 -1.38
C VAL A 111 -2.55 2.92 -2.84
N ALA A 112 -2.24 4.16 -3.18
CA ALA A 112 -2.28 4.64 -4.56
C ALA A 112 -0.87 4.97 -5.02
N ARG A 113 -0.57 4.67 -6.27
CA ARG A 113 0.74 4.99 -6.86
C ARG A 113 0.58 5.45 -8.31
N ASN A 114 1.59 6.12 -8.84
CA ASN A 114 1.54 6.74 -10.15
C ASN A 114 2.07 5.85 -11.29
N THR A 115 2.02 4.55 -11.09
CA THR A 115 2.31 3.56 -12.14
C THR A 115 1.52 2.28 -11.89
N PRO A 116 1.01 1.61 -12.94
CA PRO A 116 0.33 0.33 -12.76
C PRO A 116 1.28 -0.82 -12.46
N ILE A 117 2.58 -0.65 -12.76
CA ILE A 117 3.60 -1.67 -12.52
C ILE A 117 4.72 -1.07 -11.69
N GLU A 118 4.86 -1.53 -10.45
CA GLU A 118 5.93 -1.10 -9.57
C GLU A 118 7.17 -1.97 -9.72
N ILE A 119 8.34 -1.37 -9.48
CA ILE A 119 9.60 -2.08 -9.34
C ILE A 119 10.01 -1.98 -7.88
N VAL A 120 10.07 -3.11 -7.19
CA VAL A 120 10.34 -3.20 -5.75
C VAL A 120 11.74 -3.77 -5.53
N GLU A 121 12.49 -3.14 -4.65
CA GLU A 121 13.83 -3.62 -4.25
C GLU A 121 14.03 -3.58 -2.74
#